data_d1957f7449e5d5a851cfd5e5ccfea1b0
#
_entry.id   d1957f7449e5d5a851cfd5e5ccfea1b0
#
_cell.length_a   1.000
_cell.length_b   1.000
_cell.length_c   1.000
_cell.angle_alpha   90.00
_cell.angle_beta   90.00
_cell.angle_gamma   90.00
#
_symmetry.space_group_name_H-M   'P 1'
#
loop_
_entity.id
_entity.type
_entity.pdbx_description
1 polymer ?
#
loop_
_entity_poly.entity_id
_entity_poly.type
_entity_poly.pdbx_seq_one_letter_code
_entity_poly.pdbx_strand_id
1 'polypeptide(L)'
;MRTLWMLMLLVLAGNAFAADYAREKKWADEVVPGVVVGDPVYLEQPNGHKFLTLYTPAKDAKAALVIVHGMGIHPDWGLIGVLRSQLPDRGYTTLSVQMPVLGNAAKAAAYTATLPEAAQRLQLAVDFLKAKGYTKIGFVSHSMGSRMSYEYLSARPDPAVKAWVAIGIPIRADYRKVNMPVLDLYGQNDLPDVLNNAAARKATLQGKPGSEQMQVARADHIFTDMDTQLVDIVATYLNQQFK
;
A
#
# COMPACT_ATOMS: atom_id res chain seq x y z
N MET A 1 -30.81 31.00 -48.45
CA MET A 1 -30.30 29.66 -48.16
C MET A 1 -29.14 29.82 -47.13
N ARG A 2 -29.38 29.54 -45.86
CA ARG A 2 -28.38 29.61 -44.79
C ARG A 2 -27.95 28.19 -44.47
N THR A 3 -26.70 27.84 -44.85
CA THR A 3 -26.08 26.54 -44.58
C THR A 3 -25.59 26.52 -43.15
N LEU A 4 -26.21 25.70 -42.30
CA LEU A 4 -25.87 25.46 -40.93
C LEU A 4 -24.72 24.45 -40.90
N TRP A 5 -23.48 24.88 -40.53
CA TRP A 5 -22.35 24.00 -40.28
C TRP A 5 -22.46 23.46 -38.84
N MET A 6 -22.79 22.19 -38.72
CA MET A 6 -22.85 21.46 -37.47
C MET A 6 -21.42 21.00 -37.13
N LEU A 7 -20.76 21.71 -36.21
CA LEU A 7 -19.44 21.31 -35.67
C LEU A 7 -19.66 20.09 -34.78
N MET A 8 -19.28 18.92 -35.27
CA MET A 8 -19.23 17.68 -34.49
C MET A 8 -17.99 17.69 -33.62
N LEU A 9 -18.12 18.06 -32.33
CA LEU A 9 -17.05 17.90 -31.33
C LEU A 9 -16.79 16.39 -31.11
N LEU A 10 -15.74 15.87 -31.72
CA LEU A 10 -15.16 14.57 -31.32
C LEU A 10 -14.55 14.73 -29.93
N VAL A 11 -15.27 14.29 -28.92
CA VAL A 11 -14.69 14.07 -27.59
C VAL A 11 -13.78 12.84 -27.72
N LEU A 12 -12.49 13.07 -27.90
CA LEU A 12 -11.46 12.07 -27.68
C LEU A 12 -11.51 11.72 -26.18
N ALA A 13 -12.30 10.69 -25.84
CA ALA A 13 -12.19 10.03 -24.55
C ALA A 13 -10.77 9.44 -24.49
N GLY A 14 -9.84 10.17 -23.85
CA GLY A 14 -8.54 9.63 -23.51
C GLY A 14 -8.80 8.35 -22.74
N ASN A 15 -8.21 7.23 -23.20
CA ASN A 15 -8.16 6.01 -22.43
C ASN A 15 -7.36 6.31 -21.16
N ALA A 16 -8.02 6.84 -20.12
CA ALA A 16 -7.52 6.74 -18.76
C ALA A 16 -7.43 5.23 -18.51
N PHE A 17 -6.23 4.72 -18.28
CA PHE A 17 -6.04 3.34 -17.84
C PHE A 17 -6.73 3.22 -16.48
N ALA A 18 -8.03 2.91 -16.52
CA ALA A 18 -8.77 2.55 -15.34
C ALA A 18 -8.23 1.23 -14.81
N ALA A 19 -8.28 1.03 -13.50
CA ALA A 19 -7.95 -0.26 -12.90
C ALA A 19 -8.81 -1.37 -13.53
N ASP A 20 -8.26 -2.58 -13.57
CA ASP A 20 -8.98 -3.77 -14.04
C ASP A 20 -9.91 -4.27 -12.93
N TYR A 21 -11.06 -3.62 -12.78
CA TYR A 21 -12.07 -3.95 -11.77
C TYR A 21 -12.63 -5.36 -11.92
N ALA A 22 -12.66 -5.90 -13.14
CA ALA A 22 -13.08 -7.29 -13.35
C ALA A 22 -12.09 -8.28 -12.73
N ARG A 23 -10.80 -8.00 -12.85
CA ARG A 23 -9.74 -8.78 -12.21
C ARG A 23 -9.78 -8.66 -10.68
N GLU A 24 -9.99 -7.46 -10.16
CA GLU A 24 -10.15 -7.24 -8.72
C GLU A 24 -11.34 -8.02 -8.17
N LYS A 25 -12.48 -7.99 -8.86
CA LYS A 25 -13.66 -8.77 -8.50
C LYS A 25 -13.39 -10.27 -8.52
N LYS A 26 -12.73 -10.78 -9.57
CA LYS A 26 -12.36 -12.19 -9.67
C LYS A 26 -11.52 -12.62 -8.47
N TRP A 27 -10.52 -11.83 -8.08
CA TRP A 27 -9.72 -12.11 -6.90
C TRP A 27 -10.51 -12.05 -5.60
N ALA A 28 -11.41 -11.09 -5.45
CA ALA A 28 -12.28 -11.05 -4.29
C ALA A 28 -13.14 -12.32 -4.19
N ASP A 29 -13.73 -12.78 -5.30
CA ASP A 29 -14.53 -14.00 -5.35
C ASP A 29 -13.71 -15.27 -5.01
N GLU A 30 -12.40 -15.29 -5.36
CA GLU A 30 -11.49 -16.42 -5.08
C GLU A 30 -10.93 -16.36 -3.64
N VAL A 31 -10.61 -15.17 -3.12
CA VAL A 31 -9.93 -15.00 -1.83
C VAL A 31 -10.91 -15.06 -0.67
N VAL A 32 -12.06 -14.37 -0.77
CA VAL A 32 -13.00 -14.21 0.35
C VAL A 32 -13.47 -15.53 0.96
N PRO A 33 -13.79 -16.59 0.18
CA PRO A 33 -14.20 -17.87 0.77
C PRO A 33 -13.10 -18.56 1.60
N GLY A 34 -11.83 -18.24 1.37
CA GLY A 34 -10.67 -18.80 2.07
C GLY A 34 -10.17 -17.96 3.25
N VAL A 35 -10.75 -16.79 3.49
CA VAL A 35 -10.34 -15.91 4.60
C VAL A 35 -10.78 -16.51 5.94
N VAL A 36 -9.81 -16.98 6.73
CA VAL A 36 -10.04 -17.56 8.06
C VAL A 36 -9.61 -16.61 9.20
N VAL A 37 -8.87 -15.56 8.89
CA VAL A 37 -8.42 -14.53 9.84
C VAL A 37 -8.91 -13.17 9.38
N GLY A 38 -9.70 -12.50 10.22
CA GLY A 38 -10.33 -11.22 9.91
C GLY A 38 -11.57 -11.35 9.00
N ASP A 39 -12.15 -10.21 8.67
CA ASP A 39 -13.40 -10.11 7.93
C ASP A 39 -13.20 -9.35 6.61
N PRO A 40 -13.85 -9.79 5.51
CA PRO A 40 -13.92 -9.02 4.28
C PRO A 40 -14.82 -7.80 4.47
N VAL A 41 -14.32 -6.63 4.11
CA VAL A 41 -15.04 -5.36 4.12
C VAL A 41 -14.87 -4.70 2.76
N TYR A 42 -15.96 -4.23 2.16
CA TYR A 42 -15.91 -3.50 0.90
C TYR A 42 -16.02 -2.00 1.17
N LEU A 43 -15.01 -1.24 0.71
CA LEU A 43 -15.05 0.22 0.71
C LEU A 43 -15.50 0.71 -0.67
N GLU A 44 -16.22 1.83 -0.70
CA GLU A 44 -16.80 2.37 -1.93
C GLU A 44 -16.12 3.68 -2.32
N GLN A 45 -15.66 3.75 -3.57
CA GLN A 45 -15.10 4.95 -4.18
C GLN A 45 -16.22 5.90 -4.64
N PRO A 46 -15.96 7.20 -4.81
CA PRO A 46 -16.96 8.17 -5.27
C PRO A 46 -17.60 7.83 -6.63
N ASN A 47 -16.94 7.04 -7.46
CA ASN A 47 -17.49 6.54 -8.73
C ASN A 47 -18.40 5.32 -8.57
N GLY A 48 -18.68 4.88 -7.33
CA GLY A 48 -19.51 3.72 -7.02
C GLY A 48 -18.79 2.37 -7.06
N HIS A 49 -17.50 2.32 -7.46
CA HIS A 49 -16.74 1.07 -7.43
C HIS A 49 -16.44 0.65 -5.99
N LYS A 50 -16.73 -0.63 -5.69
CA LYS A 50 -16.44 -1.27 -4.40
C LYS A 50 -15.23 -2.16 -4.52
N PHE A 51 -14.23 -1.95 -3.66
CA PHE A 51 -13.02 -2.73 -3.60
C PHE A 51 -12.88 -3.47 -2.27
N LEU A 52 -12.30 -4.66 -2.33
CA LEU A 52 -12.10 -5.52 -1.16
C LEU A 52 -11.06 -4.91 -0.20
N THR A 53 -11.37 -4.96 1.08
CA THR A 53 -10.39 -4.87 2.17
C THR A 53 -10.56 -6.04 3.12
N LEU A 54 -9.48 -6.45 3.80
CA LEU A 54 -9.51 -7.48 4.82
C LEU A 54 -9.18 -6.83 6.16
N TYR A 55 -10.18 -6.75 7.03
CA TYR A 55 -10.07 -6.11 8.33
C TYR A 55 -9.84 -7.15 9.42
N THR A 56 -8.73 -7.05 10.15
CA THR A 56 -8.39 -7.97 11.23
C THR A 56 -8.13 -7.17 12.50
N PRO A 57 -9.11 -7.10 13.42
CA PRO A 57 -8.96 -6.38 14.68
C PRO A 57 -7.97 -7.11 15.61
N ALA A 58 -7.12 -6.35 16.29
CA ALA A 58 -6.34 -6.85 17.42
C ALA A 58 -7.01 -6.52 18.73
N LYS A 59 -6.87 -7.43 19.72
CA LYS A 59 -7.29 -7.14 21.09
C LYS A 59 -6.36 -6.07 21.67
N ASP A 60 -6.93 -5.05 22.30
CA ASP A 60 -6.18 -3.94 22.94
C ASP A 60 -5.14 -3.30 21.97
N ALA A 61 -5.59 -2.99 20.76
CA ALA A 61 -4.72 -2.52 19.69
C ALA A 61 -3.95 -1.23 20.04
N LYS A 62 -2.64 -1.24 19.88
CA LYS A 62 -1.73 -0.08 20.03
C LYS A 62 -1.97 0.96 18.94
N ALA A 63 -2.25 0.50 17.73
CA ALA A 63 -2.53 1.29 16.54
C ALA A 63 -3.23 0.41 15.49
N ALA A 64 -3.75 1.04 14.43
CA ALA A 64 -4.19 0.33 13.25
C ALA A 64 -3.20 0.50 12.09
N LEU A 65 -3.12 -0.50 11.20
CA LEU A 65 -2.21 -0.53 10.06
C LEU A 65 -2.98 -0.67 8.75
N VAL A 66 -2.68 0.18 7.79
CA VAL A 66 -3.07 0.00 6.40
C VAL A 66 -2.00 -0.86 5.72
N ILE A 67 -2.36 -2.06 5.28
CA ILE A 67 -1.46 -2.99 4.60
C ILE A 67 -1.69 -2.88 3.09
N VAL A 68 -0.60 -2.62 2.33
CA VAL A 68 -0.68 -2.23 0.93
C VAL A 68 0.15 -3.16 0.05
N HIS A 69 -0.52 -3.94 -0.79
CA HIS A 69 0.11 -4.95 -1.65
C HIS A 69 0.83 -4.36 -2.87
N GLY A 70 1.69 -5.18 -3.49
CA GLY A 70 2.45 -4.85 -4.69
C GLY A 70 1.66 -4.95 -6.01
N MET A 71 2.39 -4.87 -7.12
CA MET A 71 1.84 -4.89 -8.47
C MET A 71 1.21 -6.25 -8.81
N GLY A 72 -0.03 -6.23 -9.31
CA GLY A 72 -0.65 -7.40 -9.93
C GLY A 72 -1.02 -8.54 -8.97
N ILE A 73 -1.16 -8.25 -7.68
CA ILE A 73 -1.55 -9.18 -6.61
C ILE A 73 -2.74 -8.63 -5.81
N HIS A 74 -3.17 -9.32 -4.77
CA HIS A 74 -4.37 -9.03 -3.99
C HIS A 74 -4.07 -8.90 -2.46
N PRO A 75 -5.03 -8.43 -1.62
CA PRO A 75 -4.81 -8.13 -0.20
C PRO A 75 -4.42 -9.30 0.70
N ASP A 76 -4.46 -10.52 0.20
CA ASP A 76 -4.11 -11.74 0.95
C ASP A 76 -2.93 -12.51 0.33
N TRP A 77 -2.20 -11.90 -0.60
CA TRP A 77 -1.14 -12.59 -1.31
C TRP A 77 0.19 -12.57 -0.55
N GLY A 78 0.85 -13.75 -0.43
CA GLY A 78 2.22 -13.89 0.05
C GLY A 78 2.50 -13.12 1.34
N LEU A 79 3.58 -12.34 1.39
CA LEU A 79 3.97 -11.57 2.56
C LEU A 79 2.88 -10.59 3.06
N ILE A 80 1.98 -10.14 2.20
CA ILE A 80 0.85 -9.27 2.59
C ILE A 80 -0.16 -10.05 3.43
N GLY A 81 -0.47 -11.28 3.02
CA GLY A 81 -1.30 -12.21 3.78
C GLY A 81 -0.70 -12.53 5.16
N VAL A 82 0.61 -12.77 5.19
CA VAL A 82 1.37 -12.98 6.45
C VAL A 82 1.28 -11.76 7.36
N LEU A 83 1.62 -10.58 6.86
CA LEU A 83 1.62 -9.34 7.65
C LEU A 83 0.22 -9.00 8.18
N ARG A 84 -0.84 -9.10 7.33
CA ARG A 84 -2.19 -8.79 7.77
C ARG A 84 -2.73 -9.74 8.84
N SER A 85 -2.33 -11.01 8.79
CA SER A 85 -2.85 -12.05 9.70
C SER A 85 -2.03 -12.19 10.99
N GLN A 86 -0.73 -11.86 10.99
CA GLN A 86 0.15 -12.06 12.15
C GLN A 86 0.45 -10.78 12.96
N LEU A 87 0.34 -9.58 12.36
CA LEU A 87 0.51 -8.33 13.13
C LEU A 87 -0.58 -8.10 14.18
N PRO A 88 -1.82 -8.61 14.07
CA PRO A 88 -2.79 -8.57 15.16
C PRO A 88 -2.31 -9.25 16.44
N ASP A 89 -1.55 -10.35 16.38
CA ASP A 89 -0.95 -11.01 17.53
C ASP A 89 0.19 -10.19 18.19
N ARG A 90 0.66 -9.16 17.48
CA ARG A 90 1.64 -8.18 17.98
C ARG A 90 0.99 -6.88 18.48
N GLY A 91 -0.35 -6.84 18.54
CA GLY A 91 -1.15 -5.73 19.05
C GLY A 91 -1.44 -4.64 18.01
N TYR A 92 -1.50 -4.98 16.73
CA TYR A 92 -1.83 -4.05 15.65
C TYR A 92 -3.05 -4.51 14.87
N THR A 93 -4.15 -3.79 14.92
CA THR A 93 -5.25 -4.00 13.99
C THR A 93 -4.78 -3.78 12.55
N THR A 94 -5.17 -4.65 11.61
CA THR A 94 -4.79 -4.50 10.20
C THR A 94 -6.00 -4.30 9.31
N LEU A 95 -5.82 -3.48 8.27
CA LEU A 95 -6.73 -3.31 7.13
C LEU A 95 -5.91 -3.49 5.86
N SER A 96 -5.97 -4.69 5.27
CA SER A 96 -5.30 -4.98 3.99
C SER A 96 -6.19 -4.56 2.84
N VAL A 97 -5.66 -3.71 1.94
CA VAL A 97 -6.45 -2.96 0.96
C VAL A 97 -6.17 -3.46 -0.45
N GLN A 98 -7.23 -3.76 -1.22
CA GLN A 98 -7.11 -3.98 -2.66
C GLN A 98 -6.71 -2.68 -3.35
N MET A 99 -5.48 -2.64 -3.83
CA MET A 99 -4.98 -1.53 -4.62
C MET A 99 -5.40 -1.68 -6.09
N PRO A 100 -5.46 -0.57 -6.86
CA PRO A 100 -5.75 -0.63 -8.29
C PRO A 100 -4.76 -1.55 -9.01
N VAL A 101 -5.27 -2.48 -9.80
CA VAL A 101 -4.44 -3.38 -10.61
C VAL A 101 -4.76 -3.20 -12.09
N LEU A 102 -3.79 -3.51 -12.93
CA LEU A 102 -3.93 -3.53 -14.39
C LEU A 102 -3.89 -4.96 -14.90
N GLY A 103 -4.21 -5.16 -16.17
CA GLY A 103 -4.13 -6.46 -16.82
C GLY A 103 -2.73 -7.09 -16.72
N ASN A 104 -2.63 -8.42 -16.89
CA ASN A 104 -1.40 -9.20 -16.70
C ASN A 104 -0.19 -8.73 -17.53
N ALA A 105 -0.43 -8.15 -18.71
CA ALA A 105 0.63 -7.65 -19.59
C ALA A 105 1.16 -6.25 -19.21
N ALA A 106 0.53 -5.58 -18.22
CA ALA A 106 0.91 -4.23 -17.84
C ALA A 106 2.26 -4.22 -17.13
N LYS A 107 3.14 -3.33 -17.61
CA LYS A 107 4.45 -3.07 -16.98
C LYS A 107 4.32 -2.04 -15.87
N ALA A 108 5.30 -1.99 -14.96
CA ALA A 108 5.34 -1.07 -13.82
C ALA A 108 5.11 0.41 -14.18
N ALA A 109 5.61 0.85 -15.35
CA ALA A 109 5.42 2.22 -15.82
C ALA A 109 3.94 2.59 -16.06
N ALA A 110 3.12 1.64 -16.51
CA ALA A 110 1.69 1.86 -16.76
C ALA A 110 0.93 2.17 -15.47
N TYR A 111 1.37 1.66 -14.32
CA TYR A 111 0.76 1.91 -13.02
C TYR A 111 0.83 3.38 -12.57
N THR A 112 1.62 4.23 -13.24
CA THR A 112 1.60 5.67 -12.96
C THR A 112 0.20 6.27 -13.13
N ALA A 113 -0.59 5.78 -14.07
CA ALA A 113 -1.95 6.25 -14.29
C ALA A 113 -2.92 5.87 -13.15
N THR A 114 -2.61 4.85 -12.34
CA THR A 114 -3.46 4.41 -11.23
C THR A 114 -3.13 5.10 -9.91
N LEU A 115 -2.07 5.90 -9.82
CA LEU A 115 -1.64 6.55 -8.57
C LEU A 115 -2.72 7.46 -7.94
N PRO A 116 -3.49 8.26 -8.71
CA PRO A 116 -4.58 9.05 -8.12
C PRO A 116 -5.67 8.18 -7.48
N GLU A 117 -6.04 7.08 -8.13
CA GLU A 117 -7.02 6.13 -7.59
C GLU A 117 -6.47 5.41 -6.36
N ALA A 118 -5.19 5.01 -6.39
CA ALA A 118 -4.52 4.41 -5.24
C ALA A 118 -4.56 5.35 -4.03
N ALA A 119 -4.23 6.63 -4.21
CA ALA A 119 -4.29 7.62 -3.13
C ALA A 119 -5.71 7.77 -2.56
N GLN A 120 -6.75 7.75 -3.40
CA GLN A 120 -8.15 7.79 -2.97
C GLN A 120 -8.51 6.56 -2.13
N ARG A 121 -8.13 5.34 -2.55
CA ARG A 121 -8.37 4.11 -1.79
C ARG A 121 -7.67 4.12 -0.43
N LEU A 122 -6.42 4.64 -0.38
CA LEU A 122 -5.69 4.79 0.87
C LEU A 122 -6.35 5.79 1.82
N GLN A 123 -6.88 6.90 1.31
CA GLN A 123 -7.66 7.84 2.12
C GLN A 123 -8.93 7.18 2.69
N LEU A 124 -9.69 6.45 1.87
CA LEU A 124 -10.87 5.70 2.32
C LEU A 124 -10.53 4.65 3.39
N ALA A 125 -9.38 3.99 3.28
CA ALA A 125 -8.90 3.06 4.30
C ALA A 125 -8.58 3.77 5.63
N VAL A 126 -7.94 4.93 5.58
CA VAL A 126 -7.68 5.76 6.77
C VAL A 126 -9.00 6.22 7.40
N ASP A 127 -9.95 6.70 6.60
CA ASP A 127 -11.25 7.16 7.08
C ASP A 127 -12.05 6.03 7.74
N PHE A 128 -12.01 4.82 7.16
CA PHE A 128 -12.62 3.63 7.76
C PHE A 128 -12.01 3.32 9.14
N LEU A 129 -10.69 3.31 9.26
CA LEU A 129 -10.03 3.05 10.54
C LEU A 129 -10.33 4.14 11.58
N LYS A 130 -10.39 5.42 11.17
CA LYS A 130 -10.81 6.51 12.05
C LYS A 130 -12.26 6.36 12.50
N ALA A 131 -13.16 5.94 11.63
CA ALA A 131 -14.56 5.65 11.98
C ALA A 131 -14.68 4.47 12.97
N LYS A 132 -13.69 3.56 13.00
CA LYS A 132 -13.54 2.50 14.02
C LYS A 132 -12.92 3.00 15.34
N GLY A 133 -12.56 4.29 15.43
CA GLY A 133 -12.02 4.91 16.65
C GLY A 133 -10.48 4.95 16.71
N TYR A 134 -9.75 4.52 15.65
CA TYR A 134 -8.30 4.57 15.66
C TYR A 134 -7.78 5.99 15.41
N THR A 135 -6.97 6.49 16.35
CA THR A 135 -6.32 7.81 16.29
C THR A 135 -4.83 7.71 15.93
N LYS A 136 -4.26 6.51 15.96
CA LYS A 136 -2.88 6.18 15.57
C LYS A 136 -2.94 5.16 14.45
N ILE A 137 -2.49 5.56 13.24
CA ILE A 137 -2.50 4.71 12.05
C ILE A 137 -1.08 4.61 11.51
N GLY A 138 -0.64 3.41 11.13
CA GLY A 138 0.59 3.16 10.40
C GLY A 138 0.30 2.63 9.01
N PHE A 139 1.31 2.71 8.13
CA PHE A 139 1.30 2.07 6.82
C PHE A 139 2.37 0.99 6.78
N VAL A 140 2.03 -0.15 6.20
CA VAL A 140 2.98 -1.22 5.85
C VAL A 140 2.71 -1.57 4.40
N SER A 141 3.65 -1.29 3.52
CA SER A 141 3.44 -1.41 2.09
C SER A 141 4.60 -2.13 1.41
N HIS A 142 4.30 -2.83 0.31
CA HIS A 142 5.28 -3.61 -0.43
C HIS A 142 5.34 -3.21 -1.90
N SER A 143 6.58 -3.09 -2.45
CA SER A 143 6.83 -2.94 -3.89
C SER A 143 6.07 -1.76 -4.53
N MET A 144 5.24 -2.00 -5.54
CA MET A 144 4.37 -0.98 -6.15
C MET A 144 3.43 -0.35 -5.12
N GLY A 145 2.96 -1.11 -4.12
CA GLY A 145 2.20 -0.56 -3.01
C GLY A 145 2.99 0.47 -2.20
N SER A 146 4.31 0.27 -2.03
CA SER A 146 5.17 1.30 -1.41
C SER A 146 5.29 2.55 -2.27
N ARG A 147 5.31 2.42 -3.60
CA ARG A 147 5.23 3.58 -4.52
C ARG A 147 3.90 4.30 -4.39
N MET A 148 2.78 3.57 -4.37
CA MET A 148 1.43 4.13 -4.17
C MET A 148 1.30 4.84 -2.82
N SER A 149 1.83 4.22 -1.76
CA SER A 149 1.89 4.83 -0.43
C SER A 149 2.75 6.09 -0.40
N TYR A 150 3.90 6.10 -1.10
CA TYR A 150 4.75 7.29 -1.19
C TYR A 150 4.00 8.49 -1.80
N GLU A 151 3.25 8.28 -2.89
CA GLU A 151 2.47 9.34 -3.52
C GLU A 151 1.42 9.92 -2.56
N TYR A 152 0.70 9.07 -1.85
CA TYR A 152 -0.28 9.49 -0.85
C TYR A 152 0.38 10.20 0.35
N LEU A 153 1.43 9.60 0.93
CA LEU A 153 2.06 10.08 2.16
C LEU A 153 2.90 11.35 1.97
N SER A 154 3.37 11.63 0.76
CA SER A 154 4.08 12.87 0.43
C SER A 154 3.15 14.05 0.13
N ALA A 155 1.84 13.82 -0.05
CA ALA A 155 0.83 14.79 -0.43
C ALA A 155 -0.10 15.20 0.73
N ARG A 156 0.42 15.48 1.93
CA ARG A 156 -0.35 15.87 3.12
C ARG A 156 -1.37 14.81 3.58
N PRO A 157 -0.91 13.65 4.04
CA PRO A 157 -1.77 12.60 4.56
C PRO A 157 -2.52 13.04 5.83
N ASP A 158 -3.56 12.28 6.21
CA ASP A 158 -4.30 12.50 7.46
C ASP A 158 -3.34 12.53 8.66
N PRO A 159 -3.52 13.48 9.60
CA PRO A 159 -2.68 13.60 10.81
C PRO A 159 -2.67 12.36 11.71
N ALA A 160 -3.65 11.46 11.59
CA ALA A 160 -3.66 10.18 12.31
C ALA A 160 -2.56 9.22 11.83
N VAL A 161 -2.01 9.42 10.62
CA VAL A 161 -0.92 8.60 10.07
C VAL A 161 0.40 8.99 10.72
N LYS A 162 1.01 8.06 11.47
CA LYS A 162 2.16 8.32 12.36
C LYS A 162 3.44 7.59 12.01
N ALA A 163 3.39 6.53 11.20
CA ALA A 163 4.57 5.75 10.83
C ALA A 163 4.35 5.04 9.49
N TRP A 164 5.43 4.77 8.78
CA TRP A 164 5.41 4.02 7.53
C TRP A 164 6.56 3.01 7.44
N VAL A 165 6.22 1.76 7.08
CA VAL A 165 7.17 0.71 6.68
C VAL A 165 7.05 0.53 5.17
N ALA A 166 8.10 0.91 4.45
CA ALA A 166 8.23 0.79 2.99
C ALA A 166 9.08 -0.43 2.67
N ILE A 167 8.44 -1.55 2.27
CA ILE A 167 9.12 -2.80 1.94
C ILE A 167 9.38 -2.84 0.44
N GLY A 168 10.62 -3.03 0.02
CA GLY A 168 11.03 -3.24 -1.38
C GLY A 168 10.57 -2.13 -2.34
N ILE A 169 10.61 -0.87 -1.93
CA ILE A 169 10.17 0.26 -2.77
C ILE A 169 11.08 0.45 -4.00
N PRO A 170 10.56 0.37 -5.25
CA PRO A 170 11.38 0.31 -6.46
C PRO A 170 11.81 1.67 -7.01
N ILE A 171 11.43 2.77 -6.35
CA ILE A 171 11.71 4.13 -6.84
C ILE A 171 12.73 4.86 -5.96
N ARG A 172 13.27 5.95 -6.48
CA ARG A 172 14.07 6.93 -5.74
C ARG A 172 13.15 7.86 -4.95
N ALA A 173 12.54 7.33 -3.86
CA ALA A 173 11.71 8.13 -2.97
C ALA A 173 12.56 9.16 -2.21
N ASP A 174 12.04 10.39 -2.09
CA ASP A 174 12.60 11.43 -1.22
C ASP A 174 11.80 11.47 0.08
N TYR A 175 12.27 10.77 1.10
CA TYR A 175 11.57 10.66 2.38
C TYR A 175 11.48 11.98 3.19
N ARG A 176 12.20 13.04 2.80
CA ARG A 176 12.03 14.37 3.39
C ARG A 176 10.65 14.95 3.13
N LYS A 177 9.97 14.49 2.05
CA LYS A 177 8.59 14.89 1.72
C LYS A 177 7.53 14.18 2.56
N VAL A 178 7.91 13.15 3.32
CA VAL A 178 6.99 12.37 4.16
C VAL A 178 7.14 12.84 5.60
N ASN A 179 6.07 13.27 6.25
CA ASN A 179 6.12 13.95 7.56
C ASN A 179 6.18 13.00 8.78
N MET A 180 6.16 11.68 8.58
CA MET A 180 6.25 10.68 9.66
C MET A 180 7.56 9.89 9.57
N PRO A 181 7.97 9.19 10.65
CA PRO A 181 9.05 8.21 10.62
C PRO A 181 8.84 7.13 9.56
N VAL A 182 9.93 6.70 8.91
CA VAL A 182 9.93 5.70 7.84
C VAL A 182 10.97 4.62 8.11
N LEU A 183 10.56 3.35 8.01
CA LEU A 183 11.47 2.22 7.82
C LEU A 183 11.53 1.90 6.32
N ASP A 184 12.67 2.12 5.68
CA ASP A 184 12.98 1.66 4.32
C ASP A 184 13.59 0.26 4.40
N LEU A 185 12.75 -0.78 4.24
CA LEU A 185 13.11 -2.17 4.41
C LEU A 185 13.25 -2.87 3.06
N TYR A 186 14.34 -3.61 2.83
CA TYR A 186 14.53 -4.35 1.58
C TYR A 186 15.47 -5.56 1.76
N GLY A 187 15.37 -6.50 0.84
CA GLY A 187 16.20 -7.70 0.81
C GLY A 187 17.59 -7.46 0.22
N GLN A 188 18.59 -8.23 0.65
CA GLN A 188 19.92 -8.24 0.05
C GLN A 188 19.86 -8.65 -1.43
N ASN A 189 18.95 -9.57 -1.77
CA ASN A 189 18.73 -10.10 -3.11
C ASN A 189 17.45 -9.52 -3.76
N ASP A 190 17.10 -8.28 -3.41
CA ASP A 190 15.93 -7.59 -3.93
C ASP A 190 16.07 -7.25 -5.41
N LEU A 191 14.99 -6.76 -6.03
CA LEU A 191 14.99 -6.34 -7.44
C LEU A 191 16.02 -5.25 -7.72
N PRO A 192 16.60 -5.22 -8.94
CA PRO A 192 17.60 -4.21 -9.30
C PRO A 192 17.16 -2.76 -9.04
N ASP A 193 15.90 -2.42 -9.33
CA ASP A 193 15.39 -1.07 -9.12
C ASP A 193 15.33 -0.71 -7.61
N VAL A 194 15.09 -1.67 -6.72
CA VAL A 194 15.12 -1.46 -5.28
C VAL A 194 16.54 -1.20 -4.81
N LEU A 195 17.48 -2.06 -5.21
CA LEU A 195 18.89 -2.00 -4.81
C LEU A 195 19.58 -0.75 -5.35
N ASN A 196 19.41 -0.43 -6.64
CA ASN A 196 20.04 0.72 -7.29
C ASN A 196 19.60 2.07 -6.69
N ASN A 197 18.39 2.14 -6.14
CA ASN A 197 17.86 3.35 -5.52
C ASN A 197 18.10 3.44 -3.99
N ALA A 198 18.58 2.36 -3.33
CA ALA A 198 18.69 2.28 -1.88
C ALA A 198 19.59 3.38 -1.27
N ALA A 199 20.77 3.60 -1.84
CA ALA A 199 21.70 4.63 -1.35
C ALA A 199 21.10 6.05 -1.44
N ALA A 200 20.41 6.35 -2.54
CA ALA A 200 19.74 7.63 -2.72
C ALA A 200 18.59 7.83 -1.73
N ARG A 201 17.81 6.78 -1.43
CA ARG A 201 16.75 6.82 -0.41
C ARG A 201 17.34 7.02 0.99
N LYS A 202 18.42 6.29 1.33
CA LYS A 202 19.12 6.41 2.62
C LYS A 202 19.56 7.85 2.90
N ALA A 203 20.10 8.53 1.91
CA ALA A 203 20.53 9.92 2.04
C ALA A 203 19.39 10.87 2.46
N THR A 204 18.15 10.55 2.10
CA THR A 204 16.96 11.37 2.43
C THR A 204 16.39 11.10 3.82
N LEU A 205 16.87 10.05 4.51
CA LEU A 205 16.51 9.74 5.90
C LEU A 205 17.40 10.46 6.91
N GLN A 206 18.52 11.05 6.47
CA GLN A 206 19.43 11.75 7.37
C GLN A 206 18.73 12.90 8.11
N GLY A 207 18.90 12.93 9.44
CA GLY A 207 18.27 13.94 10.29
C GLY A 207 16.75 13.78 10.47
N LYS A 208 16.18 12.65 10.05
CA LYS A 208 14.74 12.33 10.21
C LYS A 208 14.54 11.40 11.42
N PRO A 209 14.08 11.94 12.57
CA PRO A 209 13.96 11.15 13.80
C PRO A 209 13.05 9.93 13.63
N GLY A 210 13.44 8.81 14.24
CA GLY A 210 12.69 7.56 14.21
C GLY A 210 12.69 6.85 12.85
N SER A 211 13.42 7.40 11.86
CA SER A 211 13.52 6.79 10.53
C SER A 211 14.83 6.05 10.35
N GLU A 212 14.78 4.91 9.66
CA GLU A 212 15.95 4.09 9.36
C GLU A 212 15.83 3.36 8.03
N GLN A 213 16.96 2.87 7.53
CA GLN A 213 17.01 1.96 6.39
C GLN A 213 17.63 0.64 6.83
N MET A 214 16.95 -0.46 6.52
CA MET A 214 17.42 -1.82 6.86
C MET A 214 17.47 -2.70 5.63
N GLN A 215 18.63 -3.32 5.38
CA GLN A 215 18.80 -4.40 4.43
C GLN A 215 18.80 -5.73 5.15
N VAL A 216 17.93 -6.66 4.76
CA VAL A 216 17.86 -8.00 5.37
C VAL A 216 18.72 -8.96 4.58
N ALA A 217 19.68 -9.57 5.25
CA ALA A 217 20.60 -10.54 4.66
C ALA A 217 19.84 -11.74 4.09
N ARG A 218 20.22 -12.17 2.89
CA ARG A 218 19.65 -13.29 2.13
C ARG A 218 18.19 -13.13 1.67
N ALA A 219 17.43 -12.14 2.16
CA ALA A 219 16.07 -11.89 1.72
C ALA A 219 16.02 -11.51 0.24
N ASP A 220 15.03 -12.01 -0.48
CA ASP A 220 14.64 -11.59 -1.81
C ASP A 220 13.52 -10.51 -1.75
N HIS A 221 12.96 -10.16 -2.89
CA HIS A 221 11.91 -9.14 -2.99
C HIS A 221 10.64 -9.45 -2.21
N ILE A 222 10.31 -10.74 -2.06
CA ILE A 222 9.08 -11.20 -1.40
C ILE A 222 9.34 -11.86 -0.05
N PHE A 223 10.58 -11.80 0.47
CA PHE A 223 10.98 -12.37 1.76
C PHE A 223 10.67 -13.87 1.86
N THR A 224 10.96 -14.62 0.78
CA THR A 224 10.71 -16.07 0.71
C THR A 224 11.28 -16.79 1.94
N ASP A 225 10.45 -17.61 2.60
CA ASP A 225 10.77 -18.38 3.81
C ASP A 225 11.23 -17.54 5.02
N MET A 226 10.86 -16.24 5.07
CA MET A 226 11.25 -15.31 6.13
C MET A 226 10.06 -14.67 6.86
N ASP A 227 8.90 -15.29 6.83
CA ASP A 227 7.63 -14.75 7.36
C ASP A 227 7.76 -14.23 8.80
N THR A 228 8.25 -15.08 9.71
CA THR A 228 8.41 -14.71 11.13
C THR A 228 9.40 -13.55 11.28
N GLN A 229 10.54 -13.59 10.58
CA GLN A 229 11.54 -12.53 10.65
C GLN A 229 10.98 -11.20 10.13
N LEU A 230 10.23 -11.23 9.03
CA LEU A 230 9.61 -10.03 8.47
C LEU A 230 8.62 -9.41 9.45
N VAL A 231 7.72 -10.23 10.02
CA VAL A 231 6.73 -9.77 11.02
C VAL A 231 7.43 -9.18 12.25
N ASP A 232 8.50 -9.81 12.74
CA ASP A 232 9.25 -9.33 13.90
C ASP A 232 9.97 -8.00 13.64
N ILE A 233 10.59 -7.83 12.47
CA ILE A 233 11.20 -6.56 12.05
C ILE A 233 10.15 -5.45 12.03
N VAL A 234 9.03 -5.69 11.34
CA VAL A 234 7.95 -4.71 11.21
C VAL A 234 7.36 -4.34 12.58
N ALA A 235 7.05 -5.35 13.42
CA ALA A 235 6.48 -5.12 14.75
C ALA A 235 7.47 -4.39 15.67
N THR A 236 8.77 -4.74 15.62
CA THR A 236 9.82 -4.08 16.41
C THR A 236 9.93 -2.61 16.08
N TYR A 237 9.97 -2.26 14.79
CA TYR A 237 9.97 -0.86 14.36
C TYR A 237 8.71 -0.12 14.80
N LEU A 238 7.52 -0.69 14.56
CA LEU A 238 6.25 -0.06 14.92
C LEU A 238 6.11 0.13 16.44
N ASN A 239 6.61 -0.79 17.27
CA ASN A 239 6.62 -0.64 18.73
C ASN A 239 7.44 0.57 19.21
N GLN A 240 8.44 1.01 18.44
CA GLN A 240 9.20 2.23 18.75
C GLN A 240 8.40 3.49 18.41
N GLN A 241 7.51 3.43 17.41
CA GLN A 241 6.75 4.59 16.91
C GLN A 241 5.41 4.79 17.64
N PHE A 242 4.81 3.72 18.15
CA PHE A 242 3.47 3.72 18.77
C PHE A 242 3.49 3.48 20.30
N LYS A 243 4.47 4.07 20.95
CA LYS A 243 4.57 4.07 22.44
C LYS A 243 3.42 4.81 23.09
#